data_c6185bd36f24039fc6cb3ced87c0dc28
#
_entry.id   c6185bd36f24039fc6cb3ced87c0dc28
#
_cell.length_a   1.000
_cell.length_b   1.000
_cell.length_c   1.000
_cell.angle_alpha   90.00
_cell.angle_beta   90.00
_cell.angle_gamma   90.00
#
_symmetry.space_group_name_H-M   'P 1'
#
loop_
_entity.id
_entity.type
_entity.pdbx_description
1 polymer ?
#
loop_
_entity_poly.entity_id
_entity_poly.type
_entity_poly.pdbx_seq_one_letter_code
_entity_poly.pdbx_strand_id
1 'polypeptide(L)'
;MFTEIDKILYPNRCEVMEVAPQRFVFPIFKNGSSSLRAQAKKDNWKILFNEQIQRCDKIEVFLREPAERLTSGAGSFIDDMVGSGIDKDAVLEFIQRYPFLNRHYLPQIHWLICLGRYLRDDTMLILKGLDSLDQLVEHNIKGDRSVSPTKMPQLATLPNMVFYMELDSFLYRIRNSETTLKDLLISMRNEHKQAYEHVFGHAKRLADVLP
;
A
#
# COMPACT_ATOMS: atom_id res chain seq x y z
N MET A 1 -11.59 -14.87 15.12
CA MET A 1 -12.52 -13.79 14.70
C MET A 1 -11.65 -12.56 14.45
N PHE A 2 -11.54 -12.08 13.20
CA PHE A 2 -10.80 -10.84 12.92
C PHE A 2 -11.61 -9.66 13.50
N THR A 3 -10.97 -8.81 14.29
CA THR A 3 -11.60 -7.60 14.78
C THR A 3 -11.88 -6.61 13.63
N GLU A 4 -12.72 -5.60 13.83
CA GLU A 4 -12.94 -4.55 12.81
C GLU A 4 -11.63 -3.82 12.47
N ILE A 5 -10.70 -3.74 13.42
CA ILE A 5 -9.35 -3.21 13.22
C ILE A 5 -8.56 -4.06 12.22
N ASP A 6 -8.64 -5.40 12.31
CA ASP A 6 -7.99 -6.29 11.33
C ASP A 6 -8.58 -6.12 9.93
N LYS A 7 -9.88 -5.87 9.82
CA LYS A 7 -10.53 -5.60 8.54
C LYS A 7 -10.09 -4.26 7.93
N ILE A 8 -9.74 -3.30 8.76
CA ILE A 8 -9.23 -1.99 8.33
C ILE A 8 -7.75 -2.09 7.95
N LEU A 9 -6.94 -2.73 8.79
CA LEU A 9 -5.49 -2.88 8.60
C LEU A 9 -5.13 -3.92 7.53
N TYR A 10 -5.92 -4.99 7.44
CA TYR A 10 -5.67 -6.10 6.54
C TYR A 10 -6.94 -6.36 5.73
N PRO A 11 -7.06 -5.79 4.54
CA PRO A 11 -8.23 -6.06 3.73
C PRO A 11 -8.38 -7.57 3.56
N ASN A 12 -9.55 -8.09 3.92
CA ASN A 12 -9.88 -9.53 3.85
C ASN A 12 -9.76 -10.09 2.43
N ARG A 13 -9.50 -9.22 1.47
CA ARG A 13 -9.43 -9.54 0.05
C ARG A 13 -8.21 -8.87 -0.57
N CYS A 14 -7.19 -9.67 -0.81
CA CYS A 14 -6.08 -9.29 -1.66
C CYS A 14 -6.45 -9.52 -3.12
N GLU A 15 -6.14 -8.60 -4.00
CA GLU A 15 -6.42 -8.69 -5.43
C GLU A 15 -5.16 -8.47 -6.25
N VAL A 16 -4.98 -9.25 -7.32
CA VAL A 16 -3.94 -9.09 -8.34
C VAL A 16 -4.61 -9.09 -9.70
N MET A 17 -4.21 -8.22 -10.60
CA MET A 17 -4.78 -8.06 -11.93
C MET A 17 -3.88 -8.73 -12.97
N GLU A 18 -4.44 -9.63 -13.78
CA GLU A 18 -3.76 -10.20 -14.95
C GLU A 18 -3.97 -9.27 -16.14
N VAL A 19 -2.99 -8.40 -16.39
CA VAL A 19 -3.03 -7.36 -17.42
C VAL A 19 -2.71 -7.88 -18.81
N ALA A 20 -2.03 -9.02 -18.90
CA ALA A 20 -1.75 -9.81 -20.11
C ALA A 20 -1.49 -11.26 -19.67
N PRO A 21 -1.45 -12.26 -20.55
CA PRO A 21 -1.12 -13.62 -20.19
C PRO A 21 0.18 -13.72 -19.39
N GLN A 22 0.09 -14.24 -18.16
CA GLN A 22 1.20 -14.39 -17.20
C GLN A 22 1.87 -13.07 -16.75
N ARG A 23 1.23 -11.93 -16.99
CA ARG A 23 1.68 -10.63 -16.48
C ARG A 23 0.69 -10.12 -15.45
N PHE A 24 1.13 -9.99 -14.21
CA PHE A 24 0.31 -9.69 -13.05
C PHE A 24 0.72 -8.40 -12.38
N VAL A 25 -0.25 -7.61 -11.92
CA VAL A 25 -0.04 -6.34 -11.23
C VAL A 25 -0.77 -6.34 -9.90
N PHE A 26 -0.09 -5.94 -8.83
CA PHE A 26 -0.67 -5.72 -7.51
C PHE A 26 -0.99 -4.24 -7.29
N PRO A 27 -2.27 -3.87 -7.14
CA PRO A 27 -2.68 -2.47 -7.01
C PRO A 27 -2.59 -1.97 -5.56
N ILE A 28 -1.45 -1.42 -5.15
CA ILE A 28 -1.36 -0.74 -3.85
C ILE A 28 -2.28 0.49 -3.85
N PHE A 29 -3.09 0.62 -2.81
CA PHE A 29 -4.01 1.75 -2.66
C PHE A 29 -3.24 3.09 -2.63
N LYS A 30 -3.73 4.11 -3.36
CA LYS A 30 -3.06 5.42 -3.59
C LYS A 30 -1.79 5.39 -4.45
N ASN A 31 -1.43 4.24 -5.02
CA ASN A 31 -0.39 4.10 -6.05
C ASN A 31 -1.03 3.86 -7.43
N GLY A 32 -2.01 4.67 -7.82
CA GLY A 32 -2.69 4.52 -9.11
C GLY A 32 -3.72 3.36 -9.16
N SER A 33 -4.07 2.76 -8.02
CA SER A 33 -4.98 1.61 -7.96
C SER A 33 -6.35 1.84 -8.60
N SER A 34 -6.88 3.05 -8.53
CA SER A 34 -8.17 3.36 -9.18
C SER A 34 -8.03 3.44 -10.70
N SER A 35 -6.90 3.96 -11.20
CA SER A 35 -6.62 3.98 -12.64
C SER A 35 -6.43 2.56 -13.16
N LEU A 36 -5.69 1.71 -12.42
CA LEU A 36 -5.57 0.28 -12.75
C LEU A 36 -6.94 -0.41 -12.78
N ARG A 37 -7.82 -0.18 -11.78
CA ARG A 37 -9.16 -0.77 -11.78
C ARG A 37 -10.04 -0.26 -12.92
N ALA A 38 -9.94 1.01 -13.27
CA ALA A 38 -10.66 1.58 -14.41
C ALA A 38 -10.18 0.97 -15.73
N GLN A 39 -8.86 0.83 -15.91
CA GLN A 39 -8.28 0.16 -17.07
C GLN A 39 -8.69 -1.33 -17.10
N ALA A 40 -8.60 -2.02 -15.96
CA ALA A 40 -9.01 -3.42 -15.86
C ALA A 40 -10.46 -3.65 -16.28
N LYS A 41 -11.36 -2.73 -15.90
CA LYS A 41 -12.76 -2.77 -16.32
C LYS A 41 -12.91 -2.53 -17.83
N LYS A 42 -12.14 -1.60 -18.39
CA LYS A 42 -12.16 -1.29 -19.83
C LYS A 42 -11.68 -2.46 -20.67
N ASP A 43 -10.56 -3.05 -20.30
CA ASP A 43 -9.88 -4.08 -21.07
C ASP A 43 -10.28 -5.51 -20.64
N ASN A 44 -11.24 -5.63 -19.71
CA ASN A 44 -11.70 -6.92 -19.16
C ASN A 44 -10.56 -7.76 -18.55
N TRP A 45 -9.63 -7.12 -17.83
CA TRP A 45 -8.56 -7.84 -17.16
C TRP A 45 -9.12 -8.81 -16.13
N LYS A 46 -8.52 -9.97 -16.03
CA LYS A 46 -8.88 -10.95 -15.03
C LYS A 46 -8.33 -10.53 -13.65
N ILE A 47 -9.18 -10.62 -12.63
CA ILE A 47 -8.78 -10.31 -11.26
C ILE A 47 -8.67 -11.63 -10.49
N LEU A 48 -7.50 -11.86 -9.91
CA LEU A 48 -7.20 -12.99 -9.04
C LEU A 48 -7.33 -12.55 -7.59
N PHE A 49 -7.92 -13.39 -6.76
CA PHE A 49 -8.13 -13.10 -5.36
C PHE A 49 -7.51 -14.16 -4.46
N ASN A 50 -6.90 -13.74 -3.37
CA ASN A 50 -6.43 -14.60 -2.28
C ASN A 50 -5.62 -15.80 -2.80
N GLU A 51 -6.07 -17.03 -2.56
CA GLU A 51 -5.36 -18.26 -2.92
C GLU A 51 -5.11 -18.39 -4.44
N GLN A 52 -5.87 -17.70 -5.27
CA GLN A 52 -5.63 -17.69 -6.71
C GLN A 52 -4.31 -16.99 -7.07
N ILE A 53 -3.80 -16.12 -6.18
CA ILE A 53 -2.54 -15.38 -6.36
C ILE A 53 -1.34 -16.32 -6.35
N GLN A 54 -1.43 -17.48 -5.71
CA GLN A 54 -0.36 -18.49 -5.68
C GLN A 54 0.07 -19.00 -7.06
N ARG A 55 -0.73 -18.79 -8.09
CA ARG A 55 -0.35 -19.15 -9.48
C ARG A 55 0.51 -18.11 -10.19
N CYS A 56 0.75 -16.97 -9.56
CA CYS A 56 1.59 -15.93 -10.14
C CYS A 56 3.06 -16.21 -9.85
N ASP A 57 3.88 -16.36 -10.91
CA ASP A 57 5.33 -16.51 -10.77
C ASP A 57 6.01 -15.16 -10.55
N LYS A 58 5.47 -14.09 -11.19
CA LYS A 58 5.95 -12.72 -11.07
C LYS A 58 4.79 -11.76 -10.88
N ILE A 59 4.96 -10.75 -10.02
CA ILE A 59 3.95 -9.71 -9.77
C ILE A 59 4.62 -8.34 -9.83
N GLU A 60 4.14 -7.46 -10.70
CA GLU A 60 4.56 -6.06 -10.77
C GLU A 60 3.90 -5.26 -9.64
N VAL A 61 4.69 -4.46 -8.94
CA VAL A 61 4.25 -3.60 -7.83
C VAL A 61 4.71 -2.18 -8.10
N PHE A 62 3.75 -1.25 -8.22
CA PHE A 62 4.06 0.15 -8.46
C PHE A 62 4.20 0.90 -7.14
N LEU A 63 5.37 1.47 -6.90
CA LEU A 63 5.72 2.22 -5.71
C LEU A 63 5.68 3.72 -6.00
N ARG A 64 5.11 4.46 -5.07
CA ARG A 64 5.11 5.92 -5.07
C ARG A 64 6.11 6.44 -4.04
N GLU A 65 6.62 7.66 -4.26
CA GLU A 65 7.42 8.35 -3.25
C GLU A 65 6.64 8.40 -1.92
N PRO A 66 7.25 7.95 -0.79
CA PRO A 66 6.52 7.72 0.45
C PRO A 66 5.84 8.96 1.04
N ALA A 67 6.53 10.10 1.08
CA ALA A 67 5.98 11.33 1.65
C ALA A 67 4.84 11.89 0.80
N GLU A 68 4.97 11.85 -0.53
CA GLU A 68 3.90 12.24 -1.46
C GLU A 68 2.67 11.34 -1.31
N ARG A 69 2.91 10.04 -1.18
CA ARG A 69 1.83 9.06 -1.00
C ARG A 69 1.07 9.30 0.29
N LEU A 70 1.81 9.44 1.40
CA LEU A 70 1.24 9.70 2.72
C LEU A 70 0.42 10.98 2.73
N THR A 71 1.00 12.08 2.23
CA THR A 71 0.34 13.39 2.14
C THR A 71 -0.92 13.33 1.29
N SER A 72 -0.85 12.70 0.12
CA SER A 72 -2.00 12.54 -0.78
C SER A 72 -3.08 11.65 -0.17
N GLY A 73 -2.69 10.60 0.55
CA GLY A 73 -3.61 9.69 1.20
C GLY A 73 -4.35 10.33 2.36
N ALA A 74 -3.61 10.98 3.26
CA ALA A 74 -4.19 11.69 4.40
C ALA A 74 -5.11 12.84 3.96
N GLY A 75 -4.66 13.64 2.97
CA GLY A 75 -5.49 14.70 2.41
C GLY A 75 -6.82 14.18 1.86
N SER A 76 -6.80 13.10 1.08
CA SER A 76 -8.05 12.49 0.58
C SER A 76 -8.96 11.98 1.70
N PHE A 77 -8.40 11.42 2.76
CA PHE A 77 -9.19 10.98 3.91
C PHE A 77 -9.84 12.15 4.63
N ILE A 78 -9.10 13.25 4.83
CA ILE A 78 -9.64 14.47 5.44
C ILE A 78 -10.79 15.02 4.59
N ASP A 79 -10.59 15.16 3.28
CA ASP A 79 -11.60 15.70 2.37
C ASP A 79 -12.87 14.81 2.36
N ASP A 80 -12.72 13.48 2.37
CA ASP A 80 -13.83 12.53 2.42
C ASP A 80 -14.63 12.65 3.74
N MET A 81 -13.93 12.78 4.88
CA MET A 81 -14.56 12.88 6.20
C MET A 81 -15.25 14.23 6.40
N VAL A 82 -14.60 15.32 6.03
CA VAL A 82 -15.18 16.67 6.11
C VAL A 82 -16.35 16.80 5.13
N GLY A 83 -16.25 16.24 3.93
CA GLY A 83 -17.36 16.16 2.98
C GLY A 83 -18.56 15.35 3.50
N SER A 84 -18.32 14.44 4.45
CA SER A 84 -19.37 13.67 5.16
C SER A 84 -19.89 14.38 6.42
N GLY A 85 -19.47 15.63 6.68
CA GLY A 85 -19.94 16.45 7.80
C GLY A 85 -19.18 16.25 9.12
N ILE A 86 -18.04 15.55 9.10
CA ILE A 86 -17.21 15.40 10.30
C ILE A 86 -16.30 16.64 10.44
N ASP A 87 -16.19 17.13 11.67
CA ASP A 87 -15.35 18.28 11.98
C ASP A 87 -13.89 18.02 11.61
N LYS A 88 -13.25 18.99 10.96
CA LYS A 88 -11.89 18.85 10.46
C LYS A 88 -10.87 18.62 11.57
N ASP A 89 -10.99 19.31 12.69
CA ASP A 89 -10.04 19.19 13.79
C ASP A 89 -10.14 17.81 14.45
N ALA A 90 -11.35 17.26 14.57
CA ALA A 90 -11.59 15.90 15.03
C ALA A 90 -10.94 14.87 14.07
N VAL A 91 -11.01 15.08 12.76
CA VAL A 91 -10.33 14.21 11.76
C VAL A 91 -8.81 14.29 11.91
N LEU A 92 -8.26 15.48 12.09
CA LEU A 92 -6.83 15.70 12.29
C LEU A 92 -6.34 15.04 13.58
N GLU A 93 -7.08 15.19 14.68
CA GLU A 93 -6.77 14.51 15.94
C GLU A 93 -6.78 12.98 15.77
N PHE A 94 -7.77 12.45 15.06
CA PHE A 94 -7.85 11.02 14.76
C PHE A 94 -6.61 10.53 14.00
N ILE A 95 -6.19 11.22 12.93
CA ILE A 95 -5.00 10.84 12.15
C ILE A 95 -3.75 10.88 13.02
N GLN A 96 -3.57 11.90 13.85
CA GLN A 96 -2.41 12.03 14.74
C GLN A 96 -2.36 10.92 15.77
N ARG A 97 -3.51 10.55 16.32
CA ARG A 97 -3.64 9.52 17.34
C ARG A 97 -3.50 8.12 16.78
N TYR A 98 -3.97 7.90 15.54
CA TYR A 98 -4.06 6.60 14.90
C TYR A 98 -3.48 6.61 13.47
N PRO A 99 -2.17 6.88 13.31
CA PRO A 99 -1.57 7.12 11.99
C PRO A 99 -1.54 5.89 11.06
N PHE A 100 -1.97 4.71 11.52
CA PHE A 100 -1.99 3.48 10.69
C PHE A 100 -3.39 2.87 10.53
N LEU A 101 -4.44 3.49 11.07
CA LEU A 101 -5.77 2.87 11.07
C LEU A 101 -6.57 3.09 9.79
N ASN A 102 -6.03 3.77 8.78
CA ASN A 102 -6.79 4.00 7.56
C ASN A 102 -6.01 3.65 6.29
N ARG A 103 -6.67 2.92 5.39
CA ARG A 103 -6.11 2.50 4.10
C ARG A 103 -5.61 3.64 3.21
N HIS A 104 -6.10 4.87 3.39
CA HIS A 104 -5.71 6.01 2.57
C HIS A 104 -4.25 6.40 2.77
N TYR A 105 -3.75 6.27 3.99
CA TYR A 105 -2.37 6.64 4.36
C TYR A 105 -1.56 5.48 4.96
N LEU A 106 -2.11 4.25 4.97
CA LEU A 106 -1.39 3.06 5.40
C LEU A 106 -0.11 2.86 4.56
N PRO A 107 1.08 2.70 5.16
CA PRO A 107 2.36 2.55 4.45
C PRO A 107 2.36 1.43 3.40
N GLN A 108 3.19 1.56 2.37
CA GLN A 108 3.25 0.61 1.25
C GLN A 108 3.70 -0.78 1.69
N ILE A 109 4.61 -0.84 2.67
CA ILE A 109 5.08 -2.11 3.22
C ILE A 109 3.94 -2.95 3.80
N HIS A 110 2.93 -2.36 4.40
CA HIS A 110 1.76 -3.09 4.89
C HIS A 110 1.01 -3.82 3.79
N TRP A 111 0.91 -3.21 2.60
CA TRP A 111 0.26 -3.84 1.46
C TRP A 111 1.04 -5.05 0.95
N LEU A 112 2.38 -4.98 0.98
CA LEU A 112 3.23 -6.12 0.61
C LEU A 112 3.13 -7.24 1.64
N ILE A 113 3.02 -6.93 2.94
CA ILE A 113 2.79 -7.94 4.00
C ILE A 113 1.44 -8.64 3.76
N CYS A 114 0.39 -7.89 3.43
CA CYS A 114 -0.91 -8.48 3.10
C CYS A 114 -0.84 -9.39 1.88
N LEU A 115 -0.15 -8.96 0.82
CA LEU A 115 0.08 -9.76 -0.38
C LEU A 115 0.85 -11.05 -0.03
N GLY A 116 1.85 -10.97 0.83
CA GLY A 116 2.71 -12.08 1.25
C GLY A 116 1.97 -13.28 1.82
N ARG A 117 0.76 -13.09 2.35
CA ARG A 117 -0.08 -14.20 2.84
C ARG A 117 -0.52 -15.16 1.74
N TYR A 118 -0.50 -14.73 0.50
CA TYR A 118 -1.01 -15.43 -0.66
C TYR A 118 0.07 -15.72 -1.70
N LEU A 119 1.33 -15.34 -1.44
CA LEU A 119 2.45 -15.64 -2.32
C LEU A 119 3.04 -17.02 -2.03
N ARG A 120 3.65 -17.62 -3.04
CA ARG A 120 4.62 -18.68 -2.84
C ARG A 120 5.98 -18.05 -2.47
N ASP A 121 6.84 -18.79 -1.82
CA ASP A 121 8.18 -18.33 -1.40
C ASP A 121 9.07 -17.90 -2.57
N ASP A 122 8.85 -18.49 -3.75
CA ASP A 122 9.60 -18.25 -4.99
C ASP A 122 8.95 -17.19 -5.90
N THR A 123 7.79 -16.65 -5.54
CA THR A 123 7.15 -15.59 -6.33
C THR A 123 8.01 -14.32 -6.38
N MET A 124 8.35 -13.87 -7.58
CA MET A 124 9.14 -12.66 -7.80
C MET A 124 8.27 -11.41 -7.78
N LEU A 125 8.65 -10.43 -6.99
CA LEU A 125 8.11 -9.08 -7.01
C LEU A 125 8.96 -8.21 -7.93
N ILE A 126 8.33 -7.61 -8.93
CA ILE A 126 8.98 -6.64 -9.83
C ILE A 126 8.59 -5.25 -9.32
N LEU A 127 9.49 -4.61 -8.60
CA LEU A 127 9.25 -3.29 -8.01
C LEU A 127 9.49 -2.22 -9.08
N LYS A 128 8.50 -1.36 -9.30
CA LYS A 128 8.54 -0.29 -10.30
C LYS A 128 8.17 1.07 -9.67
N GLY A 129 8.69 2.15 -10.22
CA GLY A 129 8.21 3.49 -9.90
C GLY A 129 6.82 3.74 -10.50
N LEU A 130 6.06 4.67 -9.90
CA LEU A 130 4.71 5.01 -10.37
C LEU A 130 4.70 5.62 -11.78
N ASP A 131 5.79 6.22 -12.21
CA ASP A 131 6.03 6.71 -13.58
C ASP A 131 5.86 5.62 -14.64
N SER A 132 6.23 4.39 -14.30
CA SER A 132 6.07 3.24 -15.20
C SER A 132 4.61 2.79 -15.39
N LEU A 133 3.67 3.33 -14.61
CA LEU A 133 2.24 2.99 -14.70
C LEU A 133 1.64 3.43 -16.05
N ASP A 134 2.21 4.46 -16.67
CA ASP A 134 1.77 5.00 -17.97
C ASP A 134 1.86 3.98 -19.11
N GLN A 135 2.64 2.92 -18.92
CA GLN A 135 2.73 1.80 -19.85
C GLN A 135 1.52 0.86 -19.80
N LEU A 136 0.73 0.92 -18.72
CA LEU A 136 -0.43 0.04 -18.49
C LEU A 136 -1.76 0.77 -18.54
N VAL A 137 -1.76 2.06 -18.22
CA VAL A 137 -2.99 2.83 -18.06
C VAL A 137 -3.02 3.96 -19.10
N GLU A 138 -4.07 4.00 -19.89
CA GLU A 138 -4.27 5.09 -20.85
C GLU A 138 -4.40 6.45 -20.16
N HIS A 139 -3.88 7.49 -20.83
CA HIS A 139 -3.81 8.83 -20.25
C HIS A 139 -5.19 9.40 -19.88
N ASN A 140 -6.22 9.11 -20.68
CA ASN A 140 -7.61 9.53 -20.47
C ASN A 140 -8.29 8.84 -19.28
N ILE A 141 -7.80 7.69 -18.84
CA ILE A 141 -8.32 6.95 -17.67
C ILE A 141 -7.78 7.51 -16.35
N LYS A 142 -6.67 8.22 -16.40
CA LYS A 142 -6.08 8.83 -15.20
C LYS A 142 -6.97 9.87 -14.52
N GLY A 143 -8.07 10.24 -15.17
CA GLY A 143 -9.13 11.12 -14.66
C GLY A 143 -8.61 12.38 -13.94
N ASP A 144 -9.26 13.50 -14.15
CA ASP A 144 -9.08 14.73 -13.36
C ASP A 144 -9.40 14.44 -11.89
N ARG A 145 -8.43 13.82 -11.18
CA ARG A 145 -8.55 13.72 -9.76
C ARG A 145 -8.25 15.08 -9.20
N SER A 146 -9.27 15.68 -8.64
CA SER A 146 -9.09 16.78 -7.72
C SER A 146 -7.93 16.40 -6.77
N VAL A 147 -6.80 17.04 -6.98
CA VAL A 147 -5.68 16.93 -6.04
C VAL A 147 -6.26 17.46 -4.74
N SER A 148 -6.31 16.62 -3.71
CA SER A 148 -6.78 17.07 -2.40
C SER A 148 -6.10 18.38 -2.05
N PRO A 149 -6.84 19.46 -1.75
CA PRO A 149 -6.26 20.72 -1.32
C PRO A 149 -5.57 20.58 0.05
N THR A 150 -5.98 19.60 0.83
CA THR A 150 -5.43 19.39 2.17
C THR A 150 -4.11 18.65 2.11
N LYS A 151 -3.05 19.29 2.58
CA LYS A 151 -1.70 18.72 2.66
C LYS A 151 -1.29 18.60 4.12
N MET A 152 -0.74 17.44 4.49
CA MET A 152 -0.25 17.17 5.85
C MET A 152 1.17 16.58 5.84
N PRO A 153 2.19 17.38 5.47
CA PRO A 153 3.57 16.89 5.46
C PRO A 153 4.07 16.47 6.86
N GLN A 154 3.48 17.02 7.92
CA GLN A 154 3.82 16.71 9.31
C GLN A 154 3.57 15.24 9.68
N LEU A 155 2.68 14.54 8.98
CA LEU A 155 2.42 13.12 9.28
C LEU A 155 3.66 12.25 9.16
N ALA A 156 4.56 12.56 8.22
CA ALA A 156 5.79 11.80 8.02
C ALA A 156 6.74 11.90 9.22
N THR A 157 6.61 12.94 10.03
CA THR A 157 7.48 13.21 11.21
C THR A 157 6.88 12.74 12.53
N LEU A 158 5.66 12.20 12.52
CA LEU A 158 5.07 11.62 13.73
C LEU A 158 5.93 10.44 14.22
N PRO A 159 6.24 10.34 15.53
CA PRO A 159 7.16 9.32 16.07
C PRO A 159 6.82 7.90 15.60
N ASN A 160 5.55 7.56 15.55
CA ASN A 160 5.10 6.23 15.12
C ASN A 160 5.18 6.04 13.59
N MET A 161 5.21 7.11 12.79
CA MET A 161 5.30 7.04 11.33
C MET A 161 6.74 6.97 10.82
N VAL A 162 7.71 7.50 11.58
CA VAL A 162 9.11 7.56 11.15
C VAL A 162 9.64 6.19 10.72
N PHE A 163 9.39 5.14 11.49
CA PHE A 163 9.84 3.79 11.16
C PHE A 163 9.16 3.21 9.90
N TYR A 164 7.87 3.47 9.73
CA TYR A 164 7.16 3.06 8.52
C TYR A 164 7.65 3.81 7.29
N MET A 165 7.91 5.12 7.45
CA MET A 165 8.47 5.94 6.38
C MET A 165 9.88 5.50 5.99
N GLU A 166 10.68 5.06 6.96
CA GLU A 166 12.01 4.52 6.73
C GLU A 166 11.94 3.24 5.87
N LEU A 167 11.03 2.31 6.20
CA LEU A 167 10.84 1.09 5.41
C LEU A 167 10.25 1.36 4.02
N ASP A 168 9.29 2.26 3.90
CA ASP A 168 8.74 2.68 2.61
C ASP A 168 9.79 3.39 1.74
N SER A 169 10.70 4.18 2.35
CA SER A 169 11.82 4.82 1.66
C SER A 169 12.84 3.79 1.17
N PHE A 170 13.10 2.73 1.95
CA PHE A 170 13.89 1.59 1.48
C PHE A 170 13.26 0.95 0.25
N LEU A 171 11.96 0.62 0.30
CA LEU A 171 11.23 0.07 -0.85
C LEU A 171 11.35 0.95 -2.09
N TYR A 172 11.13 2.26 -1.92
CA TYR A 172 11.19 3.20 -3.03
C TYR A 172 12.61 3.35 -3.61
N ARG A 173 13.65 3.26 -2.78
CA ARG A 173 15.05 3.28 -3.22
C ARG A 173 15.39 2.11 -4.12
N ILE A 174 14.89 0.92 -3.81
CA ILE A 174 15.13 -0.30 -4.61
C ILE A 174 14.09 -0.52 -5.72
N ARG A 175 13.24 0.47 -6.01
CA ARG A 175 12.38 0.39 -7.18
C ARG A 175 13.21 0.17 -8.44
N ASN A 176 12.65 -0.51 -9.42
CA ASN A 176 13.32 -1.02 -10.61
C ASN A 176 14.20 -2.26 -10.35
N SER A 177 13.89 -3.03 -9.30
CA SER A 177 14.52 -4.31 -9.00
C SER A 177 13.52 -5.46 -9.02
N GLU A 178 14.05 -6.68 -9.10
CA GLU A 178 13.29 -7.93 -8.91
C GLU A 178 13.78 -8.61 -7.63
N THR A 179 12.87 -9.09 -6.79
CA THR A 179 13.18 -9.76 -5.52
C THR A 179 12.03 -10.65 -5.08
N THR A 180 12.30 -11.68 -4.29
CA THR A 180 11.21 -12.35 -3.55
C THR A 180 10.80 -11.50 -2.34
N LEU A 181 9.59 -11.71 -1.82
CA LEU A 181 9.20 -11.03 -0.58
C LEU A 181 10.12 -11.40 0.58
N LYS A 182 10.56 -12.65 0.65
CA LYS A 182 11.49 -13.14 1.67
C LYS A 182 12.82 -12.40 1.65
N ASP A 183 13.45 -12.29 0.47
CA ASP A 183 14.74 -11.60 0.33
C ASP A 183 14.61 -10.11 0.59
N LEU A 184 13.50 -9.51 0.16
CA LEU A 184 13.14 -8.12 0.47
C LEU A 184 13.10 -7.88 1.98
N LEU A 185 12.40 -8.72 2.73
CA LEU A 185 12.27 -8.61 4.19
C LEU A 185 13.61 -8.84 4.90
N ILE A 186 14.44 -9.77 4.41
CA ILE A 186 15.79 -10.01 4.94
C ILE A 186 16.67 -8.76 4.73
N SER A 187 16.68 -8.20 3.53
CA SER A 187 17.46 -6.99 3.20
C SER A 187 17.01 -5.80 4.04
N MET A 188 15.69 -5.60 4.14
CA MET A 188 15.08 -4.56 4.95
C MET A 188 15.46 -4.68 6.44
N ARG A 189 15.43 -5.90 7.00
CA ARG A 189 15.86 -6.16 8.38
C ARG A 189 17.34 -5.88 8.59
N ASN A 190 18.20 -6.24 7.64
CA ASN A 190 19.63 -6.04 7.74
C ASN A 190 20.02 -4.56 7.70
N GLU A 191 19.39 -3.78 6.82
CA GLU A 191 19.68 -2.36 6.65
C GLU A 191 18.95 -1.45 7.65
N HIS A 192 17.75 -1.82 8.09
CA HIS A 192 16.84 -1.00 8.89
C HIS A 192 16.28 -1.78 10.10
N LYS A 193 17.18 -2.42 10.86
CA LYS A 193 16.82 -3.33 11.96
C LYS A 193 15.82 -2.74 12.94
N GLN A 194 16.06 -1.51 13.41
CA GLN A 194 15.19 -0.88 14.41
C GLN A 194 13.78 -0.62 13.85
N ALA A 195 13.70 -0.07 12.65
CA ALA A 195 12.42 0.17 11.98
C ALA A 195 11.68 -1.15 11.70
N TYR A 196 12.41 -2.15 11.22
CA TYR A 196 11.87 -3.48 10.98
C TYR A 196 11.29 -4.10 12.26
N GLU A 197 12.05 -4.14 13.35
CA GLU A 197 11.60 -4.70 14.64
C GLU A 197 10.43 -3.91 15.21
N HIS A 198 10.40 -2.58 15.04
CA HIS A 198 9.26 -1.76 15.47
C HIS A 198 8.00 -2.11 14.70
N VAL A 199 8.05 -2.12 13.38
CA VAL A 199 6.89 -2.36 12.51
C VAL A 199 6.38 -3.79 12.65
N PHE A 200 7.26 -4.80 12.50
CA PHE A 200 6.85 -6.20 12.54
C PHE A 200 6.66 -6.74 13.96
N GLY A 201 7.38 -6.18 14.94
CA GLY A 201 7.17 -6.50 16.36
C GLY A 201 5.83 -5.99 16.88
N HIS A 202 5.32 -4.87 16.35
CA HIS A 202 3.96 -4.41 16.65
C HIS A 202 2.90 -5.31 16.01
N ALA A 203 3.10 -5.73 14.77
CA ALA A 203 2.19 -6.67 14.12
C ALA A 203 2.05 -7.99 14.88
N LYS A 204 3.16 -8.51 15.39
CA LYS A 204 3.17 -9.73 16.23
C LYS A 204 2.48 -9.50 17.58
N ARG A 205 2.73 -8.38 18.26
CA ARG A 205 2.07 -8.04 19.54
C ARG A 205 0.58 -7.77 19.38
N LEU A 206 0.14 -7.20 18.27
CA LEU A 206 -1.28 -7.05 17.97
C LEU A 206 -1.94 -8.41 17.72
N ALA A 207 -1.27 -9.34 17.04
CA ALA A 207 -1.76 -10.69 16.85
C ALA A 207 -1.84 -11.49 18.18
N ASP A 208 -0.95 -11.20 19.14
CA ASP A 208 -0.92 -11.85 20.46
C ASP A 208 -1.94 -11.25 21.47
N VAL A 209 -2.43 -10.04 21.22
CA VAL A 209 -3.35 -9.29 22.12
C VAL A 209 -4.80 -9.34 21.64
N LEU A 210 -5.03 -9.73 20.40
CA LEU A 210 -6.38 -9.87 19.84
C LEU A 210 -6.87 -11.31 19.99
N PRO A 211 -7.98 -11.56 20.74
CA PRO A 211 -8.53 -12.89 20.95
C PRO A 211 -9.04 -13.54 19.67
#